data_9792c05b620943a3b758e6d4dbeace11
#
_entry.id   9792c05b620943a3b758e6d4dbeace11
#
_cell.length_a   1.000
_cell.length_b   1.000
_cell.length_c   1.000
_cell.angle_alpha   90.00
_cell.angle_beta   90.00
_cell.angle_gamma   90.00
#
_symmetry.space_group_name_H-M   'P 1'
#
loop_
_entity.id
_entity.type
_entity.pdbx_description
1 polymer ?
#
loop_
_entity_poly.entity_id
_entity_poly.type
_entity_poly.pdbx_seq_one_letter_code
_entity_poly.pdbx_strand_id
1 'polypeptide(L)'
;MRITTWNINSVRLRIGLALKLLDQSRPDVLCLQETKCPDEQFPFEAFRDIGYKYIAVNGMKAYNGVALISRVPFESELALDWTERSDCRHISGVFPGDIEIHNFYVPAGGDEPDIERNDKFAHKLDFMSEMTDWFSSNRKKSDKLVLVGDLNIAPLESDVWSHKQLIKVVSHTPVETLSLTRFQE
;
A
#
# COMPACT_ATOMS: atom_id res chain seq x y z
N MET A 1 17.65 -3.53 7.23
CA MET A 1 16.52 -2.59 7.34
C MET A 1 15.31 -3.34 7.87
N ARG A 2 14.58 -2.77 8.85
CA ARG A 2 13.31 -3.31 9.36
C ARG A 2 12.18 -2.46 8.82
N ILE A 3 11.24 -3.07 8.10
CA ILE A 3 10.08 -2.40 7.51
C ILE A 3 8.83 -2.92 8.20
N THR A 4 7.91 -2.03 8.53
CA THR A 4 6.59 -2.36 9.07
C THR A 4 5.54 -1.77 8.14
N THR A 5 4.54 -2.56 7.78
CA THR A 5 3.38 -2.10 7.02
C THR A 5 2.12 -2.23 7.87
N TRP A 6 1.20 -1.25 7.77
CA TRP A 6 -0.03 -1.25 8.54
C TRP A 6 -1.13 -0.40 7.88
N ASN A 7 -2.26 -1.04 7.54
CA ASN A 7 -3.47 -0.31 7.23
C ASN A 7 -4.02 0.29 8.53
N ILE A 8 -3.75 1.59 8.75
CA ILE A 8 -4.05 2.28 10.01
C ILE A 8 -5.50 2.74 10.12
N ASN A 9 -6.22 2.79 9.01
CA ASN A 9 -7.61 3.26 8.98
C ASN A 9 -7.82 4.57 9.76
N SER A 10 -7.21 5.65 9.28
CA SER A 10 -7.12 7.01 9.85
C SER A 10 -5.94 7.22 10.81
N VAL A 11 -4.89 7.86 10.29
CA VAL A 11 -3.68 8.17 11.05
C VAL A 11 -3.95 9.13 12.21
N ARG A 12 -4.80 10.13 12.03
CA ARG A 12 -5.12 11.11 13.09
C ARG A 12 -5.85 10.48 14.26
N LEU A 13 -6.77 9.55 13.96
CA LEU A 13 -7.53 8.85 15.01
C LEU A 13 -6.63 7.89 15.80
N ARG A 14 -5.62 7.31 15.15
CA ARG A 14 -4.77 6.26 15.71
C ARG A 14 -3.32 6.67 15.93
N ILE A 15 -3.05 7.97 15.94
CA ILE A 15 -1.68 8.49 16.12
C ILE A 15 -1.02 7.91 17.38
N GLY A 16 -1.72 7.87 18.52
CA GLY A 16 -1.17 7.31 19.75
C GLY A 16 -0.78 5.82 19.63
N LEU A 17 -1.52 5.04 18.85
CA LEU A 17 -1.17 3.63 18.58
C LEU A 17 0.04 3.52 17.64
N ALA A 18 0.14 4.40 16.64
CA ALA A 18 1.29 4.45 15.75
C ALA A 18 2.58 4.79 16.51
N LEU A 19 2.54 5.80 17.37
CA LEU A 19 3.68 6.18 18.20
C LEU A 19 4.09 5.05 19.16
N LYS A 20 3.12 4.36 19.77
CA LYS A 20 3.39 3.19 20.62
C LYS A 20 4.04 2.05 19.83
N LEU A 21 3.56 1.73 18.63
CA LEU A 21 4.17 0.74 17.74
C LEU A 21 5.62 1.10 17.42
N LEU A 22 5.88 2.36 17.08
CA LEU A 22 7.21 2.85 16.74
C LEU A 22 8.17 2.79 17.93
N ASP A 23 7.71 3.11 19.13
CA ASP A 23 8.51 2.99 20.35
C ASP A 23 8.87 1.54 20.68
N GLN A 24 7.93 0.62 20.55
CA GLN A 24 8.10 -0.79 20.89
C GLN A 24 8.89 -1.58 19.85
N SER A 25 8.60 -1.43 18.56
CA SER A 25 9.18 -2.25 17.50
C SER A 25 10.37 -1.59 16.81
N ARG A 26 10.48 -0.26 16.88
CA ARG A 26 11.55 0.57 16.30
C ARG A 26 11.92 0.18 14.88
N PRO A 27 10.96 0.12 13.93
CA PRO A 27 11.28 -0.15 12.54
C PRO A 27 12.12 0.99 11.95
N ASP A 28 12.84 0.70 10.89
CA ASP A 28 13.53 1.74 10.12
C ASP A 28 12.54 2.54 9.29
N VAL A 29 11.52 1.85 8.75
CA VAL A 29 10.46 2.44 7.92
C VAL A 29 9.10 1.88 8.35
N LEU A 30 8.12 2.78 8.52
CA LEU A 30 6.71 2.46 8.68
C LEU A 30 5.94 2.89 7.43
N CYS A 31 5.28 1.95 6.78
CA CYS A 31 4.43 2.15 5.62
C CYS A 31 2.96 2.09 6.06
N LEU A 32 2.23 3.19 5.91
CA LEU A 32 0.83 3.28 6.30
C LEU A 32 -0.08 3.27 5.07
N GLN A 33 -1.23 2.62 5.21
CA GLN A 33 -2.34 2.67 4.27
C GLN A 33 -3.59 3.19 4.99
N GLU A 34 -4.52 3.74 4.23
CA GLU A 34 -5.73 4.41 4.74
C GLU A 34 -5.43 5.50 5.77
N THR A 35 -4.52 6.40 5.42
CA THR A 35 -4.23 7.55 6.31
C THR A 35 -5.44 8.45 6.51
N LYS A 36 -6.37 8.51 5.51
CA LYS A 36 -7.63 9.27 5.52
C LYS A 36 -7.44 10.72 5.95
N CYS A 37 -6.33 11.30 5.50
CA CYS A 37 -5.86 12.60 5.92
C CYS A 37 -5.23 13.32 4.72
N PRO A 38 -5.67 14.54 4.37
CA PRO A 38 -4.97 15.31 3.37
C PRO A 38 -3.57 15.68 3.88
N ASP A 39 -2.64 15.88 2.96
CA ASP A 39 -1.21 16.05 3.27
C ASP A 39 -0.94 17.15 4.27
N GLU A 40 -1.61 18.30 4.13
CA GLU A 40 -1.45 19.47 5.01
C GLU A 40 -1.94 19.23 6.45
N GLN A 41 -2.72 18.17 6.69
CA GLN A 41 -3.25 17.80 8.01
C GLN A 41 -2.57 16.56 8.59
N PHE A 42 -1.57 16.03 7.89
CA PHE A 42 -0.85 14.85 8.38
C PHE A 42 -0.05 15.20 9.64
N PRO A 43 -0.02 14.34 10.67
CA PRO A 43 0.61 14.66 11.95
C PRO A 43 2.14 14.50 11.93
N PHE A 44 2.83 15.28 11.08
CA PHE A 44 4.28 15.20 10.87
C PHE A 44 5.09 15.35 12.16
N GLU A 45 4.75 16.34 13.00
CA GLU A 45 5.53 16.65 14.19
C GLU A 45 5.49 15.50 15.21
N ALA A 46 4.35 14.82 15.36
CA ALA A 46 4.25 13.70 16.27
C ALA A 46 5.24 12.56 15.93
N PHE A 47 5.52 12.33 14.64
CA PHE A 47 6.50 11.35 14.20
C PHE A 47 7.93 11.88 14.31
N ARG A 48 8.16 13.16 13.99
CA ARG A 48 9.48 13.82 14.05
C ARG A 48 10.02 13.87 15.48
N ASP A 49 9.15 14.13 16.45
CA ASP A 49 9.50 14.21 17.88
C ASP A 49 10.08 12.90 18.43
N ILE A 50 9.71 11.76 17.85
CA ILE A 50 10.24 10.45 18.22
C ILE A 50 11.33 9.92 17.26
N GLY A 51 11.88 10.81 16.40
CA GLY A 51 13.04 10.53 15.57
C GLY A 51 12.76 10.04 14.15
N TYR A 52 11.49 9.97 13.72
CA TYR A 52 11.12 9.64 12.33
C TYR A 52 11.02 10.92 11.50
N LYS A 53 12.16 11.37 10.99
CA LYS A 53 12.30 12.70 10.38
C LYS A 53 11.96 12.76 8.90
N TYR A 54 12.05 11.63 8.22
CA TYR A 54 11.84 11.52 6.77
C TYR A 54 10.45 10.97 6.52
N ILE A 55 9.57 11.80 5.98
CA ILE A 55 8.15 11.47 5.83
C ILE A 55 7.70 11.92 4.46
N ALA A 56 7.18 10.99 3.68
CA ALA A 56 6.48 11.24 2.43
C ALA A 56 5.03 10.80 2.58
N VAL A 57 4.11 11.58 2.04
CA VAL A 57 2.68 11.33 2.11
C VAL A 57 2.03 11.54 0.75
N ASN A 58 1.03 10.74 0.46
CA ASN A 58 0.12 10.93 -0.66
C ASN A 58 -1.29 10.66 -0.12
N GLY A 59 -1.96 11.73 0.32
CA GLY A 59 -3.16 11.64 1.09
C GLY A 59 -4.33 12.43 0.52
N MET A 60 -5.54 12.03 0.90
CA MET A 60 -6.75 12.74 0.55
C MET A 60 -7.74 12.76 1.71
N LYS A 61 -8.71 13.65 1.64
CA LYS A 61 -9.69 13.84 2.71
C LYS A 61 -10.62 12.63 2.84
N ALA A 62 -10.72 12.08 4.05
CA ALA A 62 -11.68 11.06 4.46
C ALA A 62 -11.51 9.65 3.86
N TYR A 63 -10.78 9.49 2.76
CA TYR A 63 -10.59 8.21 2.07
C TYR A 63 -9.12 7.94 1.80
N ASN A 64 -8.76 6.68 1.54
CA ASN A 64 -7.46 6.24 1.05
C ASN A 64 -6.27 6.90 1.76
N GLY A 65 -5.21 7.16 1.01
CA GLY A 65 -3.99 7.80 1.46
C GLY A 65 -2.95 6.80 1.97
N VAL A 66 -1.71 7.03 1.56
CA VAL A 66 -0.54 6.23 1.92
C VAL A 66 0.56 7.13 2.46
N ALA A 67 1.44 6.57 3.29
CA ALA A 67 2.58 7.30 3.81
C ALA A 67 3.80 6.39 4.00
N LEU A 68 4.99 6.96 3.81
CA LEU A 68 6.27 6.43 4.24
C LEU A 68 6.79 7.30 5.40
N ILE A 69 7.08 6.68 6.54
CA ILE A 69 7.55 7.35 7.74
C ILE A 69 8.84 6.67 8.16
N SER A 70 9.98 7.38 8.11
CA SER A 70 11.29 6.77 8.24
C SER A 70 12.21 7.56 9.17
N ARG A 71 13.07 6.82 9.89
CA ARG A 71 14.24 7.37 10.58
C ARG A 71 15.50 7.33 9.72
N VAL A 72 15.45 6.60 8.58
CA VAL A 72 16.52 6.54 7.59
C VAL A 72 16.18 7.48 6.45
N PRO A 73 17.12 8.30 5.96
CA PRO A 73 16.85 9.16 4.82
C PRO A 73 16.53 8.34 3.57
N PHE A 74 15.66 8.88 2.72
CA PHE A 74 15.43 8.41 1.35
C PHE A 74 15.53 9.59 0.39
N GLU A 75 16.03 9.32 -0.83
CA GLU A 75 16.47 10.38 -1.74
C GLU A 75 15.39 10.81 -2.73
N SER A 76 14.50 9.91 -3.08
CA SER A 76 13.43 10.20 -4.03
C SER A 76 12.13 9.59 -3.57
N GLU A 77 11.07 10.26 -3.92
CA GLU A 77 9.70 9.79 -3.72
C GLU A 77 8.95 9.83 -5.04
N LEU A 78 8.12 8.83 -5.27
CA LEU A 78 7.28 8.71 -6.42
C LEU A 78 5.87 8.32 -5.97
N ALA A 79 4.88 9.10 -6.36
CA ALA A 79 3.47 8.78 -6.20
C ALA A 79 2.86 8.58 -7.59
N LEU A 80 2.50 7.35 -7.91
CA LEU A 80 1.85 7.01 -9.17
C LEU A 80 0.34 6.95 -9.00
N ASP A 81 -0.37 7.54 -9.95
CA ASP A 81 -1.82 7.52 -10.01
C ASP A 81 -2.26 6.49 -11.05
N TRP A 82 -2.29 5.22 -10.66
CA TRP A 82 -2.81 4.17 -11.52
C TRP A 82 -4.32 4.32 -11.70
N THR A 83 -4.78 4.11 -12.93
CA THR A 83 -6.18 4.25 -13.34
C THR A 83 -6.71 5.70 -13.36
N GLU A 84 -5.81 6.71 -13.28
CA GLU A 84 -6.12 8.14 -13.42
C GLU A 84 -7.29 8.63 -12.54
N ARG A 85 -7.41 8.06 -11.32
CA ARG A 85 -8.50 8.40 -10.38
C ARG A 85 -8.11 9.40 -9.30
N SER A 86 -6.85 9.78 -9.23
CA SER A 86 -6.30 10.68 -8.19
C SER A 86 -6.68 10.23 -6.77
N ASP A 87 -6.62 8.92 -6.52
CA ASP A 87 -7.17 8.31 -5.32
C ASP A 87 -6.11 7.92 -4.27
N CYS A 88 -4.87 8.43 -4.40
CA CYS A 88 -3.81 8.41 -3.39
C CYS A 88 -3.52 7.01 -2.83
N ARG A 89 -3.19 6.04 -3.72
CA ARG A 89 -3.02 4.63 -3.34
C ARG A 89 -1.59 4.12 -3.42
N HIS A 90 -0.66 4.94 -3.86
CA HIS A 90 0.74 4.55 -3.99
C HIS A 90 1.69 5.65 -3.55
N ILE A 91 2.78 5.24 -2.93
CA ILE A 91 3.96 6.07 -2.70
C ILE A 91 5.18 5.16 -2.60
N SER A 92 6.32 5.61 -3.13
CA SER A 92 7.59 4.91 -3.01
C SER A 92 8.72 5.84 -2.61
N GLY A 93 9.82 5.25 -2.15
CA GLY A 93 11.05 5.97 -1.83
C GLY A 93 12.27 5.09 -2.04
N VAL A 94 13.38 5.72 -2.45
CA VAL A 94 14.68 5.05 -2.64
C VAL A 94 15.55 5.30 -1.41
N PHE A 95 15.93 4.24 -0.74
CA PHE A 95 16.72 4.21 0.48
C PHE A 95 18.19 3.89 0.21
N PRO A 96 19.11 4.14 1.16
CA PRO A 96 20.52 3.84 1.00
C PRO A 96 20.77 2.39 0.57
N GLY A 97 21.67 2.23 -0.40
CA GLY A 97 21.97 0.93 -1.00
C GLY A 97 21.04 0.56 -2.16
N ASP A 98 20.37 1.55 -2.74
CA ASP A 98 19.44 1.41 -3.87
C ASP A 98 18.26 0.48 -3.55
N ILE A 99 17.78 0.52 -2.31
CA ILE A 99 16.60 -0.24 -1.89
C ILE A 99 15.37 0.64 -2.15
N GLU A 100 14.55 0.25 -3.10
CA GLU A 100 13.30 0.94 -3.41
C GLU A 100 12.13 0.27 -2.68
N ILE A 101 11.42 1.05 -1.88
CA ILE A 101 10.24 0.57 -1.14
C ILE A 101 9.00 1.19 -1.75
N HIS A 102 8.08 0.35 -2.20
CA HIS A 102 6.76 0.75 -2.69
C HIS A 102 5.68 0.36 -1.67
N ASN A 103 4.87 1.33 -1.31
CA ASN A 103 3.74 1.17 -0.40
C ASN A 103 2.42 1.35 -1.16
N PHE A 104 1.60 0.29 -1.17
CA PHE A 104 0.35 0.23 -1.92
C PHE A 104 -0.86 0.17 -1.01
N TYR A 105 -1.96 0.73 -1.50
CA TYR A 105 -3.30 0.45 -1.04
C TYR A 105 -4.16 0.06 -2.24
N VAL A 106 -4.13 -1.22 -2.59
CA VAL A 106 -4.90 -1.76 -3.73
C VAL A 106 -6.40 -1.59 -3.45
N PRO A 107 -7.23 -1.22 -4.45
CA PRO A 107 -8.67 -1.12 -4.27
C PRO A 107 -9.29 -2.39 -3.67
N ALA A 108 -10.21 -2.24 -2.72
CA ALA A 108 -10.87 -3.39 -2.09
C ALA A 108 -11.73 -4.21 -3.07
N GLY A 109 -12.30 -3.58 -4.11
CA GLY A 109 -13.07 -4.26 -5.14
C GLY A 109 -14.57 -4.39 -4.86
N GLY A 110 -15.06 -3.87 -3.72
CA GLY A 110 -16.49 -3.94 -3.36
C GLY A 110 -16.95 -5.36 -3.00
N ASP A 111 -18.23 -5.66 -3.19
CA ASP A 111 -18.85 -6.90 -2.69
C ASP A 111 -19.15 -7.93 -3.77
N GLU A 112 -19.29 -7.51 -5.04
CA GLU A 112 -19.63 -8.37 -6.17
C GLU A 112 -18.42 -8.52 -7.12
N PRO A 113 -17.95 -9.74 -7.41
CA PRO A 113 -16.81 -9.97 -8.30
C PRO A 113 -17.25 -10.04 -9.77
N ASP A 114 -17.86 -8.97 -10.26
CA ASP A 114 -18.38 -8.84 -11.62
C ASP A 114 -18.01 -7.45 -12.16
N ILE A 115 -17.19 -7.43 -13.20
CA ILE A 115 -16.70 -6.17 -13.81
C ILE A 115 -17.80 -5.37 -14.53
N GLU A 116 -18.88 -6.01 -14.99
CA GLU A 116 -19.98 -5.34 -15.69
C GLU A 116 -20.96 -4.69 -14.70
N ARG A 117 -21.02 -5.18 -13.46
CA ARG A 117 -21.97 -4.75 -12.44
C ARG A 117 -21.33 -3.95 -11.30
N ASN A 118 -20.03 -4.06 -11.15
CA ASN A 118 -19.31 -3.49 -10.02
C ASN A 118 -18.05 -2.74 -10.47
N ASP A 119 -18.19 -1.43 -10.66
CA ASP A 119 -17.08 -0.54 -11.04
C ASP A 119 -15.89 -0.60 -10.08
N LYS A 120 -16.12 -0.95 -8.80
CA LYS A 120 -15.03 -1.09 -7.81
C LYS A 120 -14.21 -2.34 -8.09
N PHE A 121 -14.85 -3.41 -8.58
CA PHE A 121 -14.16 -4.62 -8.95
C PHE A 121 -13.37 -4.43 -10.25
N ALA A 122 -13.99 -3.79 -11.25
CA ALA A 122 -13.30 -3.40 -12.49
C ALA A 122 -12.06 -2.54 -12.16
N HIS A 123 -12.23 -1.48 -11.37
CA HIS A 123 -11.12 -0.63 -10.92
C HIS A 123 -9.98 -1.40 -10.25
N LYS A 124 -10.29 -2.39 -9.42
CA LYS A 124 -9.26 -3.21 -8.76
C LYS A 124 -8.44 -4.01 -9.78
N LEU A 125 -9.07 -4.60 -10.77
CA LEU A 125 -8.38 -5.38 -11.79
C LEU A 125 -7.56 -4.48 -12.74
N ASP A 126 -8.09 -3.31 -13.11
CA ASP A 126 -7.37 -2.31 -13.89
C ASP A 126 -6.12 -1.82 -13.14
N PHE A 127 -6.28 -1.51 -11.85
CA PHE A 127 -5.15 -1.11 -10.99
C PHE A 127 -4.05 -2.18 -10.95
N MET A 128 -4.41 -3.46 -10.80
CA MET A 128 -3.46 -4.56 -10.81
C MET A 128 -2.78 -4.73 -12.17
N SER A 129 -3.51 -4.52 -13.27
CA SER A 129 -2.96 -4.59 -14.62
C SER A 129 -1.96 -3.47 -14.87
N GLU A 130 -2.34 -2.22 -14.62
CA GLU A 130 -1.45 -1.06 -14.83
C GLU A 130 -0.21 -1.13 -13.94
N MET A 131 -0.37 -1.54 -12.67
CA MET A 131 0.74 -1.78 -11.76
C MET A 131 1.71 -2.82 -12.32
N THR A 132 1.20 -3.94 -12.83
CA THR A 132 2.01 -5.01 -13.43
C THR A 132 2.76 -4.51 -14.66
N ASP A 133 2.09 -3.79 -15.56
CA ASP A 133 2.67 -3.25 -16.79
C ASP A 133 3.75 -2.20 -16.49
N TRP A 134 3.50 -1.36 -15.48
CA TRP A 134 4.49 -0.36 -15.07
C TRP A 134 5.78 -0.99 -14.53
N PHE A 135 5.67 -1.97 -13.60
CA PHE A 135 6.85 -2.65 -13.05
C PHE A 135 7.59 -3.42 -14.12
N SER A 136 6.90 -4.14 -14.99
CA SER A 136 7.51 -4.87 -16.11
C SER A 136 8.28 -3.97 -17.07
N SER A 137 7.80 -2.73 -17.26
CA SER A 137 8.42 -1.77 -18.18
C SER A 137 9.53 -0.94 -17.54
N ASN A 138 9.51 -0.71 -16.24
CA ASN A 138 10.35 0.26 -15.55
C ASN A 138 11.33 -0.37 -14.54
N ARG A 139 11.18 -1.64 -14.21
CA ARG A 139 12.02 -2.33 -13.22
C ARG A 139 12.52 -3.67 -13.76
N LYS A 140 13.57 -4.17 -13.14
CA LYS A 140 14.21 -5.44 -13.49
C LYS A 140 14.20 -6.36 -12.26
N LYS A 141 14.22 -7.66 -12.47
CA LYS A 141 14.32 -8.67 -11.39
C LYS A 141 15.60 -8.54 -10.53
N SER A 142 16.62 -7.86 -11.03
CA SER A 142 17.86 -7.57 -10.30
C SER A 142 17.76 -6.36 -9.37
N ASP A 143 16.73 -5.54 -9.51
CA ASP A 143 16.55 -4.33 -8.71
C ASP A 143 16.16 -4.70 -7.27
N LYS A 144 16.62 -3.91 -6.32
CA LYS A 144 16.34 -4.17 -4.90
C LYS A 144 15.00 -3.57 -4.50
N LEU A 145 13.93 -4.24 -4.90
CA LEU A 145 12.55 -3.81 -4.67
C LEU A 145 11.93 -4.46 -3.44
N VAL A 146 11.23 -3.68 -2.67
CA VAL A 146 10.38 -4.15 -1.56
C VAL A 146 8.99 -3.56 -1.76
N LEU A 147 8.02 -4.42 -2.02
CA LEU A 147 6.63 -4.04 -2.22
C LEU A 147 5.83 -4.46 -1.00
N VAL A 148 5.22 -3.48 -0.36
CA VAL A 148 4.42 -3.67 0.85
C VAL A 148 3.09 -2.95 0.73
N GLY A 149 2.16 -3.25 1.61
CA GLY A 149 0.90 -2.53 1.69
C GLY A 149 -0.28 -3.43 2.02
N ASP A 150 -1.46 -2.89 1.80
CA ASP A 150 -2.71 -3.62 1.82
C ASP A 150 -3.11 -3.96 0.38
N LEU A 151 -2.84 -5.18 -0.03
CA LEU A 151 -3.09 -5.63 -1.40
C LEU A 151 -4.55 -6.03 -1.65
N ASN A 152 -5.35 -6.14 -0.60
CA ASN A 152 -6.75 -6.57 -0.67
C ASN A 152 -6.98 -7.87 -1.48
N ILE A 153 -5.96 -8.73 -1.58
CA ILE A 153 -6.00 -10.03 -2.23
C ILE A 153 -5.38 -11.08 -1.31
N ALA A 154 -6.08 -12.16 -1.09
CA ALA A 154 -5.61 -13.34 -0.37
C ALA A 154 -5.21 -14.40 -1.42
N PRO A 155 -3.91 -14.51 -1.81
CA PRO A 155 -3.50 -15.29 -2.97
C PRO A 155 -3.55 -16.81 -2.75
N LEU A 156 -3.35 -17.28 -1.52
CA LEU A 156 -3.24 -18.71 -1.23
C LEU A 156 -4.51 -19.24 -0.55
N GLU A 157 -4.76 -20.53 -0.70
CA GLU A 157 -5.85 -21.22 0.01
C GLU A 157 -5.72 -21.12 1.53
N SER A 158 -4.47 -21.05 2.03
CA SER A 158 -4.16 -20.88 3.45
C SER A 158 -4.41 -19.47 3.99
N ASP A 159 -4.59 -18.48 3.12
CA ASP A 159 -4.79 -17.09 3.53
C ASP A 159 -6.25 -16.81 3.90
N VAL A 160 -7.12 -17.78 3.67
CA VAL A 160 -8.55 -17.69 3.95
C VAL A 160 -9.04 -18.85 4.82
N TRP A 161 -10.07 -18.60 5.60
CA TRP A 161 -10.63 -19.64 6.48
C TRP A 161 -11.32 -20.79 5.73
N SER A 162 -11.74 -20.59 4.48
CA SER A 162 -12.30 -21.62 3.62
C SER A 162 -12.20 -21.22 2.15
N HIS A 163 -11.24 -21.79 1.42
CA HIS A 163 -11.09 -21.59 -0.01
C HIS A 163 -12.38 -21.91 -0.79
N LYS A 164 -13.01 -23.04 -0.49
CA LYS A 164 -14.24 -23.49 -1.18
C LYS A 164 -15.39 -22.48 -1.09
N GLN A 165 -15.51 -21.77 0.03
CA GLN A 165 -16.58 -20.78 0.23
C GLN A 165 -16.20 -19.42 -0.34
N LEU A 166 -14.92 -19.07 -0.34
CA LEU A 166 -14.45 -17.73 -0.68
C LEU A 166 -13.94 -17.59 -2.12
N ILE A 167 -13.79 -18.67 -2.87
CA ILE A 167 -13.32 -18.64 -4.26
C ILE A 167 -14.20 -17.80 -5.22
N LYS A 168 -15.41 -17.43 -4.80
CA LYS A 168 -16.33 -16.55 -5.55
C LYS A 168 -16.57 -15.22 -4.82
N VAL A 169 -15.76 -14.91 -3.82
CA VAL A 169 -15.88 -13.68 -3.04
C VAL A 169 -14.72 -12.77 -3.38
N VAL A 170 -14.98 -11.48 -3.51
CA VAL A 170 -13.94 -10.44 -3.75
C VAL A 170 -12.80 -10.60 -2.74
N SER A 171 -11.59 -10.36 -3.18
CA SER A 171 -10.29 -10.58 -2.54
C SER A 171 -9.76 -12.02 -2.57
N HIS A 172 -10.54 -13.01 -3.05
CA HIS A 172 -10.05 -14.40 -3.20
C HIS A 172 -10.55 -15.07 -4.49
N THR A 173 -11.04 -14.30 -5.46
CA THR A 173 -11.45 -14.86 -6.75
C THR A 173 -10.23 -15.31 -7.58
N PRO A 174 -10.38 -16.30 -8.48
CA PRO A 174 -9.28 -16.76 -9.33
C PRO A 174 -8.65 -15.63 -10.17
N VAL A 175 -9.44 -14.69 -10.66
CA VAL A 175 -8.91 -13.57 -11.45
C VAL A 175 -8.02 -12.64 -10.61
N GLU A 176 -8.38 -12.39 -9.36
CA GLU A 176 -7.57 -11.57 -8.44
C GLU A 176 -6.28 -12.28 -8.04
N THR A 177 -6.38 -13.54 -7.64
CA THR A 177 -5.21 -14.34 -7.22
C THR A 177 -4.23 -14.53 -8.37
N LEU A 178 -4.72 -14.78 -9.60
CA LEU A 178 -3.89 -14.86 -10.81
C LEU A 178 -3.24 -13.50 -11.15
N SER A 179 -3.96 -12.38 -11.00
CA SER A 179 -3.40 -11.05 -11.22
C SER A 179 -2.24 -10.76 -10.27
N LEU A 180 -2.37 -11.11 -9.00
CA LEU A 180 -1.28 -10.94 -8.03
C LEU A 180 -0.11 -11.89 -8.32
N THR A 181 -0.36 -13.14 -8.69
CA THR A 181 0.70 -14.09 -9.08
C THR A 181 1.48 -13.56 -10.28
N ARG A 182 0.78 -13.09 -11.31
CA ARG A 182 1.41 -12.50 -12.51
C ARG A 182 2.26 -11.28 -12.17
N PHE A 183 1.81 -10.45 -11.23
CA PHE A 183 2.58 -9.30 -10.76
C PHE A 183 3.88 -9.71 -10.04
N GLN A 184 3.91 -10.87 -9.39
CA GLN A 184 5.08 -11.38 -8.67
C GLN A 184 6.11 -12.09 -9.56
N GLU A 185 5.75 -12.48 -10.80
CA GLU A 185 6.61 -13.16 -11.79
C GLU A 185 7.54 -12.19 -12.54
#